data_f5576e85404bdd364f19159f9928473b
#
_entry.id   f5576e85404bdd364f19159f9928473b
#
_cell.length_a   1.000
_cell.length_b   1.000
_cell.length_c   1.000
_cell.angle_alpha   90.00
_cell.angle_beta   90.00
_cell.angle_gamma   90.00
#
_symmetry.space_group_name_H-M   'P 1'
#
loop_
_entity.id
_entity.type
_entity.pdbx_description
1 polymer ?
#
loop_
_entity_poly.entity_id
_entity_poly.type
_entity_poly.pdbx_seq_one_letter_code
_entity_poly.pdbx_strand_id
1 'polypeptide(L)'
;MPNRPASGFARLPGAAWMMALLLAVLLAQAWLAAPARAQGAPEVIDLPTRPGVTQRFIYLAPAQPTAAVILYAGGHGGLRIAPGGSFGWGANNFLVRARQLFVDNGLAVAVVDAPSDRLAPPFLNGFRQTAEHAQDAQAVIAWMRSRAKVPVWLVGTSRGTQSVAAIAIRLADGGGPDGIVLTSTILREERGRAVPAMDFDKLKVPVLVVHHVQDGCKLCPFGEVQGLMDKLAKAPRAGLIRFDGGSNEGDPCEALAYHGFNGIEPQVVQATARWMAQK
;
A
#
# COMPACT_ATOMS: atom_id res chain seq x y z
N MET A 1 -51.25 -6.07 80.79
CA MET A 1 -51.43 -5.64 79.38
C MET A 1 -50.05 -5.44 78.79
N PRO A 2 -49.58 -6.23 77.84
CA PRO A 2 -48.24 -6.12 77.27
C PRO A 2 -48.21 -5.24 76.01
N ASN A 3 -47.19 -4.34 75.95
CA ASN A 3 -46.87 -3.48 74.85
C ASN A 3 -46.39 -4.31 73.65
N ARG A 4 -46.87 -3.95 72.44
CA ARG A 4 -46.35 -4.46 71.14
C ARG A 4 -45.20 -3.54 70.69
N PRO A 5 -44.08 -4.10 70.19
CA PRO A 5 -43.07 -3.32 69.57
C PRO A 5 -43.43 -3.05 68.08
N ALA A 6 -43.06 -1.83 67.60
CA ALA A 6 -43.23 -1.35 66.25
C ALA A 6 -42.27 -2.09 65.25
N SER A 7 -42.80 -2.55 64.17
CA SER A 7 -42.03 -3.14 63.07
C SER A 7 -41.31 -2.07 62.25
N GLY A 8 -39.97 -2.04 62.36
CA GLY A 8 -39.13 -1.25 61.51
C GLY A 8 -38.98 -1.86 60.11
N PHE A 9 -39.43 -1.16 59.08
CA PHE A 9 -39.13 -1.53 57.68
C PHE A 9 -37.64 -1.28 57.34
N ALA A 10 -36.91 -2.35 57.16
CA ALA A 10 -35.56 -2.26 56.64
C ALA A 10 -35.62 -1.79 55.17
N ARG A 11 -35.03 -0.65 54.87
CA ARG A 11 -34.84 -0.15 53.51
C ARG A 11 -33.72 -0.96 52.85
N LEU A 12 -34.06 -1.63 51.74
CA LEU A 12 -33.10 -2.37 50.92
C LEU A 12 -32.13 -1.40 50.21
N PRO A 13 -30.81 -1.64 50.25
CA PRO A 13 -29.83 -0.77 49.65
C PRO A 13 -29.56 -1.11 48.17
N GLY A 14 -30.59 -1.56 47.42
CA GLY A 14 -30.41 -2.06 46.05
C GLY A 14 -30.21 -0.98 44.97
N ALA A 15 -30.84 0.20 45.13
CA ALA A 15 -30.86 1.19 44.06
C ALA A 15 -29.53 1.94 43.88
N ALA A 16 -28.80 2.18 44.96
CA ALA A 16 -27.51 2.87 44.90
C ALA A 16 -26.41 2.04 44.29
N TRP A 17 -26.41 0.73 44.50
CA TRP A 17 -25.45 -0.21 43.90
C TRP A 17 -25.70 -0.43 42.43
N MET A 18 -26.94 -0.47 41.96
CA MET A 18 -27.28 -0.58 40.54
C MET A 18 -26.90 0.68 39.76
N MET A 19 -27.09 1.87 40.32
CA MET A 19 -26.63 3.11 39.68
C MET A 19 -25.10 3.20 39.61
N ALA A 20 -24.36 2.77 40.63
CA ALA A 20 -22.90 2.73 40.62
C ALA A 20 -22.36 1.73 39.57
N LEU A 21 -22.96 0.57 39.42
CA LEU A 21 -22.61 -0.41 38.41
C LEU A 21 -22.90 0.10 36.97
N LEU A 22 -24.04 0.76 36.75
CA LEU A 22 -24.37 1.37 35.47
C LEU A 22 -23.41 2.50 35.08
N LEU A 23 -23.04 3.35 36.07
CA LEU A 23 -22.03 4.40 35.84
C LEU A 23 -20.65 3.80 35.52
N ALA A 24 -20.23 2.74 36.19
CA ALA A 24 -18.96 2.07 35.97
C ALA A 24 -18.91 1.40 34.54
N VAL A 25 -20.02 0.82 34.09
CA VAL A 25 -20.14 0.23 32.75
C VAL A 25 -20.10 1.33 31.68
N LEU A 26 -20.77 2.47 31.89
CA LEU A 26 -20.74 3.59 30.95
C LEU A 26 -19.34 4.25 30.88
N LEU A 27 -18.65 4.37 32.02
CA LEU A 27 -17.27 4.86 32.03
C LEU A 27 -16.29 3.88 31.41
N ALA A 28 -16.46 2.57 31.57
CA ALA A 28 -15.64 1.56 30.92
C ALA A 28 -15.83 1.54 29.38
N GLN A 29 -17.04 1.80 28.89
CA GLN A 29 -17.30 1.92 27.45
C GLN A 29 -16.67 3.19 26.84
N ALA A 30 -16.56 4.28 27.57
CA ALA A 30 -15.90 5.51 27.12
C ALA A 30 -14.36 5.32 26.95
N TRP A 31 -13.75 4.39 27.66
CA TRP A 31 -12.33 4.06 27.54
C TRP A 31 -12.01 3.09 26.41
N LEU A 32 -13.01 2.38 25.87
CA LEU A 32 -12.86 1.47 24.74
C LEU A 32 -13.05 2.14 23.37
N ALA A 33 -13.55 3.37 23.33
CA ALA A 33 -13.56 4.18 22.12
C ALA A 33 -12.13 4.66 21.86
N ALA A 34 -11.33 3.84 21.19
CA ALA A 34 -10.06 4.31 20.61
C ALA A 34 -10.39 5.55 19.75
N PRO A 35 -9.68 6.69 19.94
CA PRO A 35 -9.96 7.86 19.15
C PRO A 35 -9.83 7.48 17.67
N ALA A 36 -10.90 7.68 16.90
CA ALA A 36 -10.84 7.57 15.45
C ALA A 36 -9.70 8.50 15.01
N ARG A 37 -8.60 7.93 14.52
CA ARG A 37 -7.45 8.72 14.06
C ARG A 37 -7.96 9.57 12.92
N ALA A 38 -7.94 10.89 13.07
CA ALA A 38 -8.34 11.82 12.03
C ALA A 38 -7.44 11.56 10.80
N GLN A 39 -8.03 11.07 9.74
CA GLN A 39 -7.36 10.96 8.44
C GLN A 39 -7.38 12.34 7.80
N GLY A 40 -6.24 12.79 7.28
CA GLY A 40 -6.18 13.98 6.45
C GLY A 40 -6.99 13.76 5.17
N ALA A 41 -7.62 14.81 4.65
CA ALA A 41 -8.24 14.75 3.32
C ALA A 41 -7.15 14.43 2.27
N PRO A 42 -7.51 13.71 1.17
CA PRO A 42 -6.58 13.48 0.07
C PRO A 42 -6.07 14.81 -0.51
N GLU A 43 -4.75 14.92 -0.67
CA GLU A 43 -4.09 16.08 -1.27
C GLU A 43 -3.55 15.71 -2.66
N VAL A 44 -3.80 16.53 -3.68
CA VAL A 44 -3.13 16.40 -4.98
C VAL A 44 -1.88 17.25 -4.96
N ILE A 45 -0.73 16.63 -5.18
CA ILE A 45 0.57 17.26 -5.15
C ILE A 45 1.16 17.27 -6.56
N ASP A 46 1.64 18.44 -7.01
CA ASP A 46 2.43 18.63 -8.21
C ASP A 46 3.89 18.94 -7.80
N LEU A 47 4.75 17.94 -7.86
CA LEU A 47 6.14 18.05 -7.40
C LEU A 47 7.09 18.22 -8.59
N PRO A 48 7.84 19.34 -8.70
CA PRO A 48 8.91 19.45 -9.68
C PRO A 48 10.00 18.39 -9.44
N THR A 49 10.39 17.64 -10.48
CA THR A 49 11.34 16.53 -10.36
C THR A 49 12.55 16.66 -11.26
N ARG A 50 12.33 17.08 -12.51
CA ARG A 50 13.38 17.36 -13.51
C ARG A 50 13.12 18.73 -14.12
N PRO A 51 14.08 19.37 -14.80
CA PRO A 51 13.87 20.64 -15.48
C PRO A 51 12.62 20.59 -16.39
N GLY A 52 11.61 21.42 -16.09
CA GLY A 52 10.35 21.49 -16.83
C GLY A 52 9.41 20.29 -16.64
N VAL A 53 9.71 19.33 -15.75
CA VAL A 53 8.89 18.15 -15.50
C VAL A 53 8.37 18.13 -14.08
N THR A 54 7.08 17.80 -13.94
CA THR A 54 6.36 17.70 -12.67
C THR A 54 5.81 16.27 -12.52
N GLN A 55 5.98 15.69 -11.34
CA GLN A 55 5.36 14.43 -10.95
C GLN A 55 4.11 14.72 -10.13
N ARG A 56 2.94 14.38 -10.66
CA ARG A 56 1.68 14.46 -9.91
C ARG A 56 1.44 13.18 -9.13
N PHE A 57 0.91 13.32 -7.91
CA PHE A 57 0.44 12.20 -7.10
C PHE A 57 -0.66 12.63 -6.13
N ILE A 58 -1.44 11.64 -5.66
CA ILE A 58 -2.39 11.84 -4.55
C ILE A 58 -1.71 11.38 -3.27
N TYR A 59 -1.67 12.25 -2.27
CA TYR A 59 -1.17 11.96 -0.94
C TYR A 59 -2.31 11.74 0.04
N LEU A 60 -2.23 10.67 0.84
CA LEU A 60 -3.12 10.36 1.95
C LEU A 60 -2.28 9.89 3.13
N ALA A 61 -2.66 10.23 4.36
CA ALA A 61 -1.95 9.74 5.53
C ALA A 61 -2.85 9.65 6.77
N PRO A 62 -2.60 8.68 7.66
CA PRO A 62 -3.12 8.74 9.02
C PRO A 62 -2.38 9.82 9.81
N ALA A 63 -2.91 10.22 10.97
CA ALA A 63 -2.29 11.24 11.82
C ALA A 63 -0.85 10.88 12.25
N GLN A 64 -0.55 9.61 12.44
CA GLN A 64 0.76 9.10 12.85
C GLN A 64 1.13 7.88 11.98
N PRO A 65 1.71 8.07 10.80
CA PRO A 65 2.13 6.97 9.95
C PRO A 65 3.32 6.22 10.58
N THR A 66 3.34 4.90 10.39
CA THR A 66 4.46 4.03 10.83
C THR A 66 5.47 3.78 9.71
N ALA A 67 5.02 3.85 8.46
CA ALA A 67 5.83 3.85 7.25
C ALA A 67 5.08 4.61 6.15
N ALA A 68 5.76 4.85 5.03
CA ALA A 68 5.18 5.46 3.85
C ALA A 68 5.29 4.51 2.65
N VAL A 69 4.31 4.53 1.75
CA VAL A 69 4.32 3.76 0.51
C VAL A 69 4.08 4.66 -0.69
N ILE A 70 4.85 4.45 -1.75
CA ILE A 70 4.65 5.04 -3.07
C ILE A 70 4.13 3.94 -3.99
N LEU A 71 2.91 4.11 -4.49
CA LEU A 71 2.17 3.11 -5.24
C LEU A 71 2.30 3.32 -6.75
N TYR A 72 2.87 2.33 -7.44
CA TYR A 72 3.07 2.31 -8.89
C TYR A 72 2.07 1.39 -9.56
N ALA A 73 1.09 1.95 -10.24
CA ALA A 73 0.05 1.20 -10.95
C ALA A 73 0.63 0.37 -12.11
N GLY A 74 -0.05 -0.73 -12.42
CA GLY A 74 0.19 -1.56 -13.60
C GLY A 74 -0.22 -0.89 -14.92
N GLY A 75 -0.42 -1.69 -15.98
CA GLY A 75 -0.81 -1.22 -17.30
C GLY A 75 0.16 -0.17 -17.85
N HIS A 76 -0.35 0.83 -18.54
CA HIS A 76 0.47 1.91 -19.10
C HIS A 76 0.93 2.95 -18.06
N GLY A 77 0.33 2.97 -16.85
CA GLY A 77 0.76 3.78 -15.70
C GLY A 77 0.37 5.26 -15.74
N GLY A 78 -0.27 5.74 -16.80
CA GLY A 78 -0.81 7.11 -16.87
C GLY A 78 -2.20 7.15 -16.25
N LEU A 79 -2.28 7.50 -14.96
CA LEU A 79 -3.54 7.53 -14.20
C LEU A 79 -4.42 8.72 -14.55
N ARG A 80 -3.84 9.78 -15.14
CA ARG A 80 -4.50 11.03 -15.49
C ARG A 80 -5.22 11.62 -14.27
N ILE A 81 -4.48 11.80 -13.18
CA ILE A 81 -5.01 12.39 -11.95
C ILE A 81 -5.40 13.83 -12.22
N ALA A 82 -6.71 14.13 -12.07
CA ALA A 82 -7.22 15.49 -12.19
C ALA A 82 -6.85 16.34 -10.96
N PRO A 83 -6.89 17.67 -11.05
CA PRO A 83 -6.64 18.56 -9.90
C PRO A 83 -7.53 18.27 -8.68
N GLY A 84 -8.73 17.74 -8.89
CA GLY A 84 -9.66 17.32 -7.83
C GLY A 84 -9.41 15.89 -7.30
N GLY A 85 -8.34 15.19 -7.75
CA GLY A 85 -7.99 13.86 -7.27
C GLY A 85 -8.74 12.70 -7.91
N SER A 86 -9.56 12.93 -8.94
CA SER A 86 -10.19 11.86 -9.71
C SER A 86 -9.19 11.26 -10.71
N PHE A 87 -9.41 9.98 -11.08
CA PHE A 87 -8.58 9.25 -12.02
C PHE A 87 -9.26 9.21 -13.39
N GLY A 88 -8.58 9.66 -14.42
CA GLY A 88 -9.06 9.52 -15.80
C GLY A 88 -8.86 8.11 -16.37
N TRP A 89 -7.98 7.32 -15.73
CA TRP A 89 -7.73 5.92 -16.05
C TRP A 89 -7.24 5.17 -14.81
N GLY A 90 -7.44 3.85 -14.77
CA GLY A 90 -6.84 2.96 -13.77
C GLY A 90 -7.46 3.02 -12.38
N ALA A 91 -8.65 3.61 -12.21
CA ALA A 91 -9.35 3.66 -10.92
C ALA A 91 -9.56 2.26 -10.30
N ASN A 92 -9.75 1.24 -11.14
CA ASN A 92 -9.89 -0.15 -10.71
C ASN A 92 -8.55 -0.87 -10.51
N ASN A 93 -7.40 -0.27 -10.86
CA ASN A 93 -6.10 -0.90 -10.60
C ASN A 93 -5.98 -1.25 -9.10
N PHE A 94 -5.43 -2.43 -8.78
CA PHE A 94 -5.35 -2.93 -7.39
C PHE A 94 -4.82 -1.87 -6.42
N LEU A 95 -3.66 -1.28 -6.70
CA LEU A 95 -3.06 -0.31 -5.77
C LEU A 95 -3.84 0.99 -5.70
N VAL A 96 -4.51 1.39 -6.79
CA VAL A 96 -5.31 2.63 -6.84
C VAL A 96 -6.58 2.47 -6.01
N ARG A 97 -7.35 1.37 -6.21
CA ARG A 97 -8.59 1.15 -5.46
C ARG A 97 -8.34 0.79 -3.99
N ALA A 98 -7.22 0.12 -3.71
CA ALA A 98 -6.84 -0.29 -2.37
C ALA A 98 -6.07 0.79 -1.57
N ARG A 99 -5.81 1.98 -2.13
CA ARG A 99 -4.98 3.03 -1.48
C ARG A 99 -5.43 3.37 -0.07
N GLN A 100 -6.75 3.40 0.19
CA GLN A 100 -7.29 3.69 1.52
C GLN A 100 -6.95 2.57 2.51
N LEU A 101 -6.93 1.32 2.09
CA LEU A 101 -6.57 0.20 2.95
C LEU A 101 -5.13 0.31 3.46
N PHE A 102 -4.19 0.87 2.69
CA PHE A 102 -2.84 1.16 3.18
C PHE A 102 -2.88 2.21 4.30
N VAL A 103 -3.68 3.27 4.16
CA VAL A 103 -3.87 4.29 5.21
C VAL A 103 -4.48 3.67 6.47
N ASP A 104 -5.49 2.82 6.31
CA ASP A 104 -6.16 2.11 7.41
C ASP A 104 -5.21 1.15 8.17
N ASN A 105 -4.16 0.69 7.50
CA ASN A 105 -3.06 -0.09 8.09
C ASN A 105 -1.90 0.78 8.62
N GLY A 106 -2.10 2.09 8.77
CA GLY A 106 -1.15 2.99 9.40
C GLY A 106 -0.05 3.52 8.49
N LEU A 107 -0.22 3.47 7.17
CA LEU A 107 0.78 3.89 6.20
C LEU A 107 0.41 5.23 5.56
N ALA A 108 1.40 6.13 5.38
CA ALA A 108 1.24 7.26 4.48
C ALA A 108 1.37 6.79 3.03
N VAL A 109 0.53 7.30 2.13
CA VAL A 109 0.38 6.82 0.76
C VAL A 109 0.62 7.93 -0.24
N ALA A 110 1.42 7.66 -1.28
CA ALA A 110 1.46 8.45 -2.50
C ALA A 110 1.06 7.56 -3.69
N VAL A 111 -0.05 7.87 -4.36
CA VAL A 111 -0.44 7.21 -5.62
C VAL A 111 0.09 8.04 -6.77
N VAL A 112 1.14 7.58 -7.46
CA VAL A 112 1.82 8.36 -8.50
C VAL A 112 1.20 8.19 -9.87
N ASP A 113 1.08 9.29 -10.61
CA ASP A 113 0.74 9.33 -12.04
C ASP A 113 1.99 9.13 -12.91
N ALA A 114 1.86 9.17 -14.22
CA ALA A 114 2.96 9.44 -15.12
C ALA A 114 3.45 10.89 -14.95
N PRO A 115 4.76 11.18 -15.09
CA PRO A 115 5.26 12.55 -15.05
C PRO A 115 4.70 13.39 -16.21
N SER A 116 4.74 14.72 -16.07
CA SER A 116 4.07 15.65 -16.97
C SER A 116 4.50 15.55 -18.45
N ASP A 117 5.71 15.06 -18.70
CA ASP A 117 6.22 14.78 -20.05
C ASP A 117 5.80 13.40 -20.60
N ARG A 118 4.97 12.63 -19.88
CA ARG A 118 4.48 11.28 -20.20
C ARG A 118 2.97 11.12 -20.04
N LEU A 119 2.19 12.18 -20.14
CA LEU A 119 0.73 12.15 -19.96
C LEU A 119 -0.05 11.69 -21.19
N ALA A 120 0.63 11.37 -22.29
CA ALA A 120 0.08 10.81 -23.52
C ALA A 120 0.74 9.46 -23.87
N PRO A 121 0.10 8.61 -24.70
CA PRO A 121 0.75 7.39 -25.18
C PRO A 121 2.15 7.63 -25.73
N PRO A 122 3.11 6.79 -25.44
CA PRO A 122 3.02 5.49 -24.75
C PRO A 122 3.05 5.53 -23.22
N PHE A 123 2.85 6.67 -22.56
CA PHE A 123 2.90 6.86 -21.12
C PHE A 123 4.21 6.31 -20.51
N LEU A 124 4.14 5.38 -19.55
CA LEU A 124 5.32 4.77 -18.93
C LEU A 124 5.88 3.56 -19.70
N ASN A 125 5.28 3.12 -20.82
CA ASN A 125 5.84 2.06 -21.63
C ASN A 125 7.20 2.50 -22.20
N GLY A 126 8.25 1.70 -21.94
CA GLY A 126 9.63 2.04 -22.30
C GLY A 126 10.32 3.04 -21.35
N PHE A 127 9.57 3.70 -20.45
CA PHE A 127 10.11 4.71 -19.52
C PHE A 127 10.42 4.15 -18.12
N ARG A 128 9.68 3.11 -17.66
CA ARG A 128 9.74 2.58 -16.29
C ARG A 128 11.13 2.19 -15.78
N GLN A 129 12.06 1.91 -16.67
CA GLN A 129 13.40 1.43 -16.31
C GLN A 129 14.50 2.46 -16.64
N THR A 130 14.15 3.68 -16.99
CA THR A 130 15.10 4.75 -17.33
C THR A 130 15.67 5.45 -16.10
N ALA A 131 16.75 6.19 -16.29
CA ALA A 131 17.36 7.01 -15.24
C ALA A 131 16.43 8.18 -14.84
N GLU A 132 15.74 8.77 -15.82
CA GLU A 132 14.78 9.86 -15.62
C GLU A 132 13.62 9.43 -14.74
N HIS A 133 13.08 8.21 -14.94
CA HIS A 133 12.04 7.67 -14.06
C HIS A 133 12.53 7.46 -12.62
N ALA A 134 13.77 7.01 -12.47
CA ALA A 134 14.37 6.88 -11.14
C ALA A 134 14.60 8.26 -10.49
N GLN A 135 14.96 9.28 -11.26
CA GLN A 135 15.12 10.67 -10.76
C GLN A 135 13.76 11.24 -10.31
N ASP A 136 12.69 11.05 -11.08
CA ASP A 136 11.35 11.45 -10.69
C ASP A 136 10.93 10.77 -9.37
N ALA A 137 11.15 9.47 -9.28
CA ALA A 137 10.87 8.68 -8.08
C ALA A 137 11.70 9.13 -6.87
N GLN A 138 12.98 9.46 -7.05
CA GLN A 138 13.86 9.97 -5.99
C GLN A 138 13.31 11.26 -5.36
N ALA A 139 12.79 12.17 -6.18
CA ALA A 139 12.16 13.39 -5.68
C ALA A 139 10.91 13.09 -4.84
N VAL A 140 10.06 12.15 -5.28
CA VAL A 140 8.88 11.73 -4.50
C VAL A 140 9.28 11.03 -3.20
N ILE A 141 10.30 10.16 -3.22
CA ILE A 141 10.85 9.52 -2.01
C ILE A 141 11.34 10.58 -1.01
N ALA A 142 12.10 11.58 -1.47
CA ALA A 142 12.60 12.66 -0.63
C ALA A 142 11.45 13.49 -0.03
N TRP A 143 10.43 13.80 -0.84
CA TRP A 143 9.23 14.50 -0.37
C TRP A 143 8.48 13.69 0.70
N MET A 144 8.24 12.39 0.46
CA MET A 144 7.59 11.50 1.44
C MET A 144 8.37 11.42 2.75
N ARG A 145 9.69 11.30 2.69
CA ARG A 145 10.56 11.31 3.88
C ARG A 145 10.46 12.60 4.67
N SER A 146 10.44 13.75 3.98
CA SER A 146 10.32 15.05 4.64
C SER A 146 8.95 15.24 5.32
N ARG A 147 7.89 14.73 4.68
CA ARG A 147 6.50 14.89 5.14
C ARG A 147 6.15 13.96 6.27
N ALA A 148 6.48 12.67 6.16
CA ALA A 148 6.07 11.64 7.10
C ALA A 148 7.14 11.28 8.16
N LYS A 149 8.43 11.53 7.89
CA LYS A 149 9.60 11.20 8.75
C LYS A 149 9.66 9.73 9.16
N VAL A 150 9.26 8.83 8.28
CA VAL A 150 9.22 7.37 8.45
C VAL A 150 9.88 6.67 7.26
N PRO A 151 10.20 5.36 7.34
CA PRO A 151 10.71 4.60 6.21
C PRO A 151 9.76 4.66 5.01
N VAL A 152 10.32 4.77 3.79
CA VAL A 152 9.59 4.89 2.53
C VAL A 152 9.78 3.65 1.69
N TRP A 153 8.70 2.98 1.37
CA TRP A 153 8.65 1.78 0.53
C TRP A 153 8.06 2.08 -0.84
N LEU A 154 8.51 1.35 -1.85
CA LEU A 154 7.84 1.36 -3.15
C LEU A 154 7.01 0.10 -3.30
N VAL A 155 5.78 0.25 -3.75
CA VAL A 155 4.87 -0.88 -4.02
C VAL A 155 4.43 -0.81 -5.47
N GLY A 156 4.70 -1.86 -6.25
CA GLY A 156 4.29 -1.95 -7.65
C GLY A 156 3.40 -3.14 -7.90
N THR A 157 2.45 -3.01 -8.81
CA THR A 157 1.65 -4.13 -9.30
C THR A 157 1.83 -4.31 -10.80
N SER A 158 1.89 -5.57 -11.26
CA SER A 158 2.03 -5.86 -12.70
C SER A 158 3.19 -5.07 -13.31
N ARG A 159 2.99 -4.31 -14.39
CA ARG A 159 4.03 -3.44 -14.97
C ARG A 159 4.59 -2.40 -13.99
N GLY A 160 3.88 -2.05 -12.92
CA GLY A 160 4.42 -1.22 -11.83
C GLY A 160 5.61 -1.84 -11.12
N THR A 161 5.73 -3.18 -11.11
CA THR A 161 6.88 -3.88 -10.53
C THR A 161 8.17 -3.62 -11.30
N GLN A 162 8.09 -3.38 -12.61
CA GLN A 162 9.24 -2.95 -13.41
C GLN A 162 9.77 -1.58 -12.98
N SER A 163 8.87 -0.62 -12.66
CA SER A 163 9.26 0.67 -12.07
C SER A 163 9.96 0.47 -10.74
N VAL A 164 9.31 -0.23 -9.82
CA VAL A 164 9.79 -0.40 -8.44
C VAL A 164 11.16 -1.08 -8.37
N ALA A 165 11.34 -2.18 -9.10
CA ALA A 165 12.62 -2.89 -9.14
C ALA A 165 13.73 -2.03 -9.76
N ALA A 166 13.45 -1.38 -10.91
CA ALA A 166 14.44 -0.54 -11.57
C ALA A 166 14.86 0.68 -10.75
N ILE A 167 13.90 1.34 -10.08
CA ILE A 167 14.17 2.48 -9.20
C ILE A 167 15.06 2.04 -8.03
N ALA A 168 14.70 0.96 -7.32
CA ALA A 168 15.46 0.48 -6.18
C ALA A 168 16.90 0.07 -6.55
N ILE A 169 17.09 -0.57 -7.70
CA ILE A 169 18.41 -0.95 -8.21
C ILE A 169 19.24 0.29 -8.60
N ARG A 170 18.63 1.27 -9.28
CA ARG A 170 19.33 2.48 -9.73
C ARG A 170 19.72 3.41 -8.59
N LEU A 171 18.91 3.46 -7.54
CA LEU A 171 19.12 4.32 -6.38
C LEU A 171 19.73 3.57 -5.18
N ALA A 172 20.32 2.39 -5.41
CA ALA A 172 20.88 1.57 -4.36
C ALA A 172 22.04 2.25 -3.59
N ASP A 173 22.75 3.18 -4.22
CA ASP A 173 23.88 3.90 -3.63
C ASP A 173 23.46 5.18 -2.88
N GLY A 174 22.20 5.59 -2.95
CA GLY A 174 21.67 6.72 -2.19
C GLY A 174 20.35 7.28 -2.73
N GLY A 175 19.56 7.81 -1.83
CA GLY A 175 18.27 8.45 -2.15
C GLY A 175 17.15 7.48 -2.56
N GLY A 176 17.39 6.17 -2.54
CA GLY A 176 16.42 5.13 -2.86
C GLY A 176 15.44 4.83 -1.72
N PRO A 177 14.52 3.87 -1.91
CA PRO A 177 13.56 3.46 -0.89
C PRO A 177 14.24 2.67 0.24
N ASP A 178 13.51 2.46 1.33
CA ASP A 178 13.91 1.61 2.46
C ASP A 178 13.46 0.14 2.28
N GLY A 179 12.67 -0.15 1.26
CA GLY A 179 12.24 -1.48 0.85
C GLY A 179 11.30 -1.44 -0.35
N ILE A 180 11.04 -2.59 -0.93
CA ILE A 180 10.14 -2.72 -2.08
C ILE A 180 9.16 -3.87 -1.92
N VAL A 181 7.99 -3.71 -2.54
CA VAL A 181 6.95 -4.76 -2.64
C VAL A 181 6.57 -4.93 -4.11
N LEU A 182 6.63 -6.15 -4.58
CA LEU A 182 6.34 -6.55 -5.96
C LEU A 182 5.09 -7.42 -5.96
N THR A 183 3.95 -6.87 -6.42
CA THR A 183 2.68 -7.61 -6.47
C THR A 183 2.34 -8.00 -7.90
N SER A 184 1.87 -9.22 -8.14
CA SER A 184 1.56 -9.74 -9.48
C SER A 184 2.65 -9.39 -10.48
N THR A 185 3.87 -9.83 -10.17
CA THR A 185 5.11 -9.36 -10.79
C THR A 185 5.20 -9.74 -12.26
N ILE A 186 5.70 -8.83 -13.11
CA ILE A 186 6.05 -9.13 -14.52
C ILE A 186 7.25 -10.08 -14.55
N LEU A 187 6.97 -11.35 -14.77
CA LEU A 187 7.95 -12.44 -14.83
C LEU A 187 8.43 -12.73 -16.27
N ARG A 188 7.55 -12.42 -17.24
CA ARG A 188 7.82 -12.50 -18.68
C ARG A 188 7.58 -11.15 -19.34
N GLU A 189 8.38 -10.80 -20.33
CA GLU A 189 8.21 -9.57 -21.09
C GLU A 189 8.80 -9.74 -22.50
N GLU A 190 8.02 -9.38 -23.51
CA GLU A 190 8.43 -9.44 -24.91
C GLU A 190 9.00 -8.11 -25.41
N ARG A 191 8.63 -7.00 -24.75
CA ARG A 191 8.97 -5.62 -25.15
C ARG A 191 9.64 -4.89 -23.98
N GLY A 192 10.86 -5.26 -23.66
CA GLY A 192 11.59 -4.66 -22.55
C GLY A 192 12.23 -5.71 -21.66
N ARG A 193 12.42 -5.39 -20.40
CA ARG A 193 13.06 -6.29 -19.43
C ARG A 193 12.04 -6.75 -18.39
N ALA A 194 11.82 -8.05 -18.30
CA ALA A 194 11.11 -8.65 -17.18
C ALA A 194 11.84 -8.41 -15.85
N VAL A 195 11.09 -8.42 -14.75
CA VAL A 195 11.68 -8.17 -13.42
C VAL A 195 12.80 -9.16 -13.09
N PRO A 196 12.68 -10.49 -13.30
CA PRO A 196 13.78 -11.43 -13.01
C PRO A 196 15.06 -11.23 -13.83
N ALA A 197 15.00 -10.49 -14.95
CA ALA A 197 16.15 -10.18 -15.78
C ALA A 197 16.91 -8.92 -15.34
N MET A 198 16.46 -8.24 -14.26
CA MET A 198 17.13 -7.06 -13.71
C MET A 198 18.29 -7.47 -12.79
N ASP A 199 19.19 -6.52 -12.53
CA ASP A 199 20.43 -6.69 -11.78
C ASP A 199 20.19 -6.62 -10.27
N PHE A 200 19.57 -7.66 -9.69
CA PHE A 200 19.25 -7.73 -8.27
C PHE A 200 20.46 -7.86 -7.36
N ASP A 201 21.65 -8.19 -7.88
CA ASP A 201 22.89 -8.17 -7.10
C ASP A 201 23.23 -6.77 -6.56
N LYS A 202 22.68 -5.72 -7.18
CA LYS A 202 22.82 -4.33 -6.73
C LYS A 202 21.79 -3.92 -5.68
N LEU A 203 20.78 -4.73 -5.43
CA LEU A 203 19.70 -4.36 -4.52
C LEU A 203 20.16 -4.42 -3.06
N LYS A 204 19.98 -3.32 -2.32
CA LYS A 204 20.44 -3.17 -0.93
C LYS A 204 19.31 -3.06 0.09
N VAL A 205 18.07 -3.33 -0.32
CA VAL A 205 16.88 -3.15 0.51
C VAL A 205 16.04 -4.42 0.59
N PRO A 206 15.22 -4.59 1.64
CA PRO A 206 14.24 -5.68 1.74
C PRO A 206 13.27 -5.73 0.57
N VAL A 207 12.91 -6.95 0.16
CA VAL A 207 11.97 -7.22 -0.93
C VAL A 207 10.86 -8.16 -0.48
N LEU A 208 9.61 -7.76 -0.66
CA LEU A 208 8.47 -8.64 -0.56
C LEU A 208 7.89 -8.92 -1.95
N VAL A 209 7.72 -10.18 -2.28
CA VAL A 209 6.93 -10.61 -3.45
C VAL A 209 5.56 -11.07 -2.95
N VAL A 210 4.50 -10.56 -3.57
CA VAL A 210 3.11 -10.94 -3.25
C VAL A 210 2.43 -11.41 -4.54
N HIS A 211 1.92 -12.63 -4.55
CA HIS A 211 1.38 -13.20 -5.77
C HIS A 211 0.14 -14.05 -5.51
N HIS A 212 -0.83 -13.98 -6.43
CA HIS A 212 -1.97 -14.88 -6.41
C HIS A 212 -1.60 -16.20 -7.08
N VAL A 213 -1.88 -17.35 -6.43
CA VAL A 213 -1.48 -18.68 -6.95
C VAL A 213 -2.19 -19.05 -8.27
N GLN A 214 -3.34 -18.45 -8.53
CA GLN A 214 -4.14 -18.62 -9.75
C GLN A 214 -4.05 -17.41 -10.69
N ASP A 215 -3.01 -16.58 -10.58
CA ASP A 215 -2.80 -15.47 -11.53
C ASP A 215 -2.71 -16.03 -12.96
N GLY A 216 -3.74 -15.77 -13.76
CA GLY A 216 -3.86 -16.26 -15.13
C GLY A 216 -3.20 -15.36 -16.17
N CYS A 217 -2.59 -14.24 -15.76
CA CYS A 217 -1.90 -13.34 -16.66
C CYS A 217 -0.64 -14.00 -17.23
N LYS A 218 -0.56 -14.11 -18.57
CA LYS A 218 0.58 -14.74 -19.26
C LYS A 218 1.94 -14.09 -18.97
N LEU A 219 1.96 -12.83 -18.53
CA LEU A 219 3.18 -12.10 -18.17
C LEU A 219 3.58 -12.32 -16.71
N CYS A 220 2.68 -12.86 -15.89
CA CYS A 220 2.83 -12.99 -14.44
C CYS A 220 2.54 -14.41 -13.93
N PRO A 221 3.00 -15.50 -14.61
CA PRO A 221 2.64 -16.85 -14.24
C PRO A 221 3.22 -17.24 -12.88
N PHE A 222 2.35 -17.62 -11.94
CA PHE A 222 2.77 -17.98 -10.57
C PHE A 222 3.88 -19.04 -10.52
N GLY A 223 3.86 -20.00 -11.44
CA GLY A 223 4.89 -21.07 -11.52
C GLY A 223 6.33 -20.56 -11.70
N GLU A 224 6.53 -19.32 -12.10
CA GLU A 224 7.86 -18.72 -12.30
C GLU A 224 8.29 -17.82 -11.12
N VAL A 225 7.45 -17.64 -10.11
CA VAL A 225 7.77 -16.80 -8.93
C VAL A 225 8.99 -17.34 -8.20
N GLN A 226 9.17 -18.67 -8.13
CA GLN A 226 10.36 -19.25 -7.46
C GLN A 226 11.65 -18.80 -8.15
N GLY A 227 11.71 -18.73 -9.46
CA GLY A 227 12.87 -18.22 -10.18
C GLY A 227 13.19 -16.76 -9.87
N LEU A 228 12.18 -15.92 -9.58
CA LEU A 228 12.40 -14.58 -9.06
C LEU A 228 12.95 -14.63 -7.62
N MET A 229 12.39 -15.47 -6.73
CA MET A 229 12.89 -15.59 -5.36
C MET A 229 14.35 -16.02 -5.31
N ASP A 230 14.78 -16.91 -6.20
CA ASP A 230 16.18 -17.34 -6.32
C ASP A 230 17.10 -16.16 -6.69
N LYS A 231 16.63 -15.21 -7.54
CA LYS A 231 17.37 -13.97 -7.86
C LYS A 231 17.44 -13.01 -6.68
N LEU A 232 16.49 -13.08 -5.75
CA LEU A 232 16.41 -12.22 -4.56
C LEU A 232 17.18 -12.79 -3.36
N ALA A 233 17.86 -13.93 -3.48
CA ALA A 233 18.56 -14.60 -2.39
C ALA A 233 19.64 -13.73 -1.71
N LYS A 234 20.19 -12.74 -2.42
CA LYS A 234 21.19 -11.79 -1.89
C LYS A 234 20.58 -10.53 -1.29
N ALA A 235 19.28 -10.31 -1.40
CA ALA A 235 18.63 -9.15 -0.78
C ALA A 235 18.75 -9.26 0.76
N PRO A 236 18.86 -8.13 1.49
CA PRO A 236 18.99 -8.14 2.96
C PRO A 236 17.89 -8.92 3.67
N ARG A 237 16.69 -8.92 3.09
CA ARG A 237 15.53 -9.74 3.46
C ARG A 237 14.65 -9.93 2.24
N ALA A 238 14.32 -11.17 1.91
CA ALA A 238 13.36 -11.49 0.86
C ALA A 238 12.23 -12.34 1.42
N GLY A 239 11.00 -12.08 0.97
CA GLY A 239 9.82 -12.85 1.38
C GLY A 239 8.86 -13.07 0.22
N LEU A 240 8.11 -14.17 0.29
CA LEU A 240 7.02 -14.48 -0.62
C LEU A 240 5.74 -14.71 0.17
N ILE A 241 4.71 -13.92 -0.11
CA ILE A 241 3.35 -14.16 0.38
C ILE A 241 2.49 -14.59 -0.81
N ARG A 242 1.82 -15.71 -0.65
CA ARG A 242 0.92 -16.31 -1.64
C ARG A 242 -0.51 -16.13 -1.20
N PHE A 243 -1.37 -15.76 -2.13
CA PHE A 243 -2.81 -15.65 -1.92
C PHE A 243 -3.57 -16.57 -2.86
N ASP A 244 -4.72 -17.00 -2.40
CA ASP A 244 -5.77 -17.68 -3.15
C ASP A 244 -7.14 -17.06 -2.79
N GLY A 245 -8.19 -17.50 -3.45
CA GLY A 245 -9.55 -16.98 -3.25
C GLY A 245 -9.81 -15.65 -3.96
N GLY A 246 -10.89 -14.97 -3.59
CA GLY A 246 -11.37 -13.77 -4.29
C GLY A 246 -12.16 -14.11 -5.56
N SER A 247 -12.21 -13.15 -6.50
CA SER A 247 -13.00 -13.26 -7.75
C SER A 247 -12.10 -13.08 -8.97
N ASN A 248 -12.48 -13.77 -10.06
CA ASN A 248 -11.75 -13.70 -11.33
C ASN A 248 -12.73 -13.28 -12.44
N GLU A 249 -12.64 -12.01 -12.84
CA GLU A 249 -13.57 -11.41 -13.80
C GLU A 249 -12.80 -10.78 -14.97
N GLY A 250 -13.26 -11.04 -16.19
CA GLY A 250 -12.72 -10.44 -17.41
C GLY A 250 -11.39 -11.03 -17.87
N ASP A 251 -10.55 -10.19 -18.48
CA ASP A 251 -9.22 -10.59 -18.95
C ASP A 251 -8.30 -10.94 -17.77
N PRO A 252 -7.59 -12.08 -17.83
CA PRO A 252 -6.72 -12.52 -16.74
C PRO A 252 -5.62 -11.54 -16.32
N CYS A 253 -5.21 -10.60 -17.19
CA CYS A 253 -4.22 -9.58 -16.86
C CYS A 253 -4.83 -8.27 -16.34
N GLU A 254 -6.15 -8.20 -16.22
CA GLU A 254 -6.83 -6.98 -15.80
C GLU A 254 -7.14 -6.95 -14.29
N ALA A 255 -7.56 -5.79 -13.84
CA ALA A 255 -7.63 -5.44 -12.43
C ALA A 255 -8.67 -6.22 -11.61
N LEU A 256 -9.74 -6.72 -12.26
CA LEU A 256 -10.82 -7.46 -11.60
C LEU A 256 -10.65 -8.98 -11.69
N ALA A 257 -9.52 -9.45 -12.22
CA ALA A 257 -9.11 -10.86 -12.18
C ALA A 257 -8.30 -11.15 -10.91
N TYR A 258 -7.89 -12.41 -10.72
CA TYR A 258 -6.95 -12.82 -9.68
C TYR A 258 -5.64 -12.04 -9.72
N HIS A 259 -5.23 -11.60 -10.92
CA HIS A 259 -4.09 -10.71 -11.13
C HIS A 259 -4.18 -9.41 -10.32
N GLY A 260 -5.36 -8.88 -10.11
CA GLY A 260 -5.64 -7.69 -9.31
C GLY A 260 -6.05 -7.96 -7.87
N PHE A 261 -5.98 -9.22 -7.38
CA PHE A 261 -6.41 -9.60 -6.03
C PHE A 261 -7.88 -9.22 -5.74
N ASN A 262 -8.74 -9.30 -6.76
CA ASN A 262 -10.13 -8.88 -6.67
C ASN A 262 -10.89 -9.64 -5.57
N GLY A 263 -11.49 -8.89 -4.63
CA GLY A 263 -12.25 -9.42 -3.49
C GLY A 263 -11.42 -9.83 -2.27
N ILE A 264 -10.08 -9.74 -2.32
CA ILE A 264 -9.18 -10.05 -1.20
C ILE A 264 -8.20 -8.91 -0.89
N GLU A 265 -8.45 -7.71 -1.39
CA GLU A 265 -7.59 -6.54 -1.20
C GLU A 265 -7.25 -6.27 0.28
N PRO A 266 -8.20 -6.33 1.24
CA PRO A 266 -7.90 -6.09 2.64
C PRO A 266 -6.86 -7.05 3.21
N GLN A 267 -6.98 -8.36 2.89
CA GLN A 267 -6.04 -9.38 3.35
C GLN A 267 -4.65 -9.17 2.76
N VAL A 268 -4.56 -8.83 1.47
CA VAL A 268 -3.31 -8.59 0.76
C VAL A 268 -2.59 -7.37 1.34
N VAL A 269 -3.30 -6.25 1.51
CA VAL A 269 -2.73 -5.02 2.05
C VAL A 269 -2.30 -5.21 3.51
N GLN A 270 -3.13 -5.86 4.34
CA GLN A 270 -2.81 -6.12 5.74
C GLN A 270 -1.56 -6.99 5.89
N ALA A 271 -1.45 -8.08 5.12
CA ALA A 271 -0.28 -8.96 5.16
C ALA A 271 0.98 -8.22 4.69
N THR A 272 0.87 -7.40 3.64
CA THR A 272 1.95 -6.55 3.15
C THR A 272 2.43 -5.57 4.22
N ALA A 273 1.52 -4.83 4.85
CA ALA A 273 1.85 -3.88 5.91
C ALA A 273 2.50 -4.56 7.12
N ARG A 274 2.00 -5.73 7.54
CA ARG A 274 2.61 -6.52 8.62
C ARG A 274 4.04 -6.95 8.29
N TRP A 275 4.29 -7.40 7.06
CA TRP A 275 5.64 -7.82 6.66
C TRP A 275 6.61 -6.62 6.62
N MET A 276 6.15 -5.46 6.13
CA MET A 276 6.95 -4.23 6.13
C MET A 276 7.36 -3.79 7.54
N ALA A 277 6.49 -3.99 8.53
CA ALA A 277 6.74 -3.60 9.93
C ALA A 277 7.75 -4.52 10.66
N GLN A 278 8.08 -5.69 10.12
CA GLN A 278 9.08 -6.59 10.68
C GLN A 278 10.50 -6.01 10.45
N LYS A 279 11.35 -6.13 11.48
CA LYS A 279 12.77 -5.73 11.42
C LYS A 279 13.65 -6.86 10.89
#